data_e62c899a29f58a087f6e81e68b8a4f99
#
_entry.id   e62c899a29f58a087f6e81e68b8a4f99
#
_cell.length_a   1.000
_cell.length_b   1.000
_cell.length_c   1.000
_cell.angle_alpha   90.00
_cell.angle_beta   90.00
_cell.angle_gamma   90.00
#
_symmetry.space_group_name_H-M   'P 1'
#
loop_
_entity.id
_entity.type
_entity.pdbx_description
1 polymer ?
#
loop_
_entity_poly.entity_id
_entity_poly.type
_entity_poly.pdbx_seq_one_letter_code
_entity_poly.pdbx_strand_id
1 'polypeptide(L)'
;MFTSGFKLLRVLGIPIYVNYTWFIVFSLVVYTLAVSYFPYFGPYYEPFLRWIMAFVAAIMLFSSILLHELSHSYVAQKQGIRIKSITLFIFGGIAQMVGESRTPSGEMKIAAAGPALSLFLSGIFWFIVFVLKRDMATSPVLAISYFLASTNMMLAVFNLIPGFPLDGGRMLRAFIWKRTNNLNKATLITSRIGKGFAILLIIGGLWHILQGVFISGLWLIFVGMFLQQAADQGYRQTLLHRTLSSVKIRDIMVSPAVVVDDNMTLDHIVNDFFFRYRFNSFPVISGDNMAGTISIHDIKGVDKEKWPFTIARDIMYTKIADFTISPESGALEALDKMLDTQRGRLVVLENGRVAGIISQRDIMQMLKLKADLGTS
;
A
#
# COMPACT_ATOMS: atom_id res chain seq x y z
N MET A 1 3.81 -2.46 7.98
CA MET A 1 2.84 -2.75 9.06
C MET A 1 1.79 -3.82 8.69
N PHE A 2 1.77 -4.38 7.46
CA PHE A 2 0.75 -5.33 6.98
C PHE A 2 1.32 -6.71 6.61
N THR A 3 2.43 -7.14 7.24
CA THR A 3 3.16 -8.38 6.88
C THR A 3 2.70 -9.63 7.64
N SER A 4 1.70 -9.54 8.51
CA SER A 4 1.17 -10.70 9.26
C SER A 4 -0.06 -11.28 8.55
N GLY A 5 0.16 -12.06 7.51
CA GLY A 5 -0.88 -12.73 6.76
C GLY A 5 -0.34 -13.87 5.91
N PHE A 6 -1.21 -14.76 5.45
CA PHE A 6 -0.83 -15.83 4.55
C PHE A 6 -1.29 -15.55 3.12
N LYS A 7 -0.54 -16.07 2.17
CA LYS A 7 -0.90 -16.02 0.75
C LYS A 7 -2.05 -16.98 0.47
N LEU A 8 -3.17 -16.45 0.00
CA LEU A 8 -4.33 -17.24 -0.34
C LEU A 8 -4.21 -17.86 -1.74
N LEU A 9 -4.03 -17.02 -2.75
CA LEU A 9 -3.99 -17.42 -4.16
C LEU A 9 -3.30 -16.35 -5.01
N ARG A 10 -3.19 -16.60 -6.33
CA ARG A 10 -2.67 -15.62 -7.29
C ARG A 10 -3.68 -15.46 -8.43
N VAL A 11 -4.13 -14.22 -8.69
CA VAL A 11 -5.07 -13.88 -9.76
C VAL A 11 -4.44 -12.81 -10.64
N LEU A 12 -4.51 -12.97 -11.96
CA LEU A 12 -3.91 -12.04 -12.95
C LEU A 12 -2.43 -11.72 -12.68
N GLY A 13 -1.68 -12.70 -12.14
CA GLY A 13 -0.29 -12.50 -11.75
C GLY A 13 -0.10 -11.77 -10.41
N ILE A 14 -1.17 -11.30 -9.74
CA ILE A 14 -1.16 -10.58 -8.48
C ILE A 14 -1.33 -11.55 -7.32
N PRO A 15 -0.40 -11.63 -6.36
CA PRO A 15 -0.57 -12.42 -5.14
C PRO A 15 -1.60 -11.76 -4.22
N ILE A 16 -2.54 -12.55 -3.71
CA ILE A 16 -3.57 -12.14 -2.77
C ILE A 16 -3.22 -12.69 -1.40
N TYR A 17 -3.17 -11.80 -0.42
CA TYR A 17 -2.91 -12.12 0.98
C TYR A 17 -4.15 -11.86 1.84
N VAL A 18 -4.30 -12.66 2.88
CA VAL A 18 -5.33 -12.49 3.91
C VAL A 18 -4.61 -12.20 5.24
N ASN A 19 -4.88 -11.03 5.81
CA ASN A 19 -4.39 -10.69 7.14
C ASN A 19 -5.22 -11.38 8.22
N TYR A 20 -4.64 -11.72 9.35
CA TYR A 20 -5.35 -12.40 10.45
C TYR A 20 -6.55 -11.58 10.98
N THR A 21 -6.51 -10.26 10.90
CA THR A 21 -7.63 -9.38 11.30
C THR A 21 -8.88 -9.56 10.44
N TRP A 22 -8.74 -10.08 9.21
CA TRP A 22 -9.86 -10.38 8.32
C TRP A 22 -10.80 -11.44 8.91
N PHE A 23 -10.27 -12.46 9.60
CA PHE A 23 -11.10 -13.50 10.21
C PHE A 23 -12.02 -12.95 11.29
N ILE A 24 -11.60 -11.89 12.01
CA ILE A 24 -12.43 -11.23 13.02
C ILE A 24 -13.67 -10.63 12.37
N VAL A 25 -13.47 -9.86 11.27
CA VAL A 25 -14.60 -9.24 10.56
C VAL A 25 -15.45 -10.28 9.84
N PHE A 26 -14.83 -11.27 9.21
CA PHE A 26 -15.56 -12.36 8.57
C PHE A 26 -16.50 -13.06 9.57
N SER A 27 -16.00 -13.43 10.76
CA SER A 27 -16.81 -14.05 11.82
C SER A 27 -17.90 -13.12 12.32
N LEU A 28 -17.61 -11.82 12.50
CA LEU A 28 -18.58 -10.83 12.92
C LEU A 28 -19.70 -10.66 11.88
N VAL A 29 -19.37 -10.62 10.59
CA VAL A 29 -20.35 -10.53 9.50
C VAL A 29 -21.21 -11.78 9.46
N VAL A 30 -20.61 -12.97 9.52
CA VAL A 30 -21.37 -14.23 9.59
C VAL A 30 -22.33 -14.25 10.77
N TYR A 31 -21.85 -13.88 11.97
CA TYR A 31 -22.67 -13.81 13.17
C TYR A 31 -23.84 -12.83 13.01
N THR A 32 -23.56 -11.61 12.55
CA THR A 32 -24.61 -10.58 12.36
C THR A 32 -25.66 -11.00 11.34
N LEU A 33 -25.23 -11.61 10.24
CA LEU A 33 -26.16 -12.12 9.22
C LEU A 33 -27.02 -13.27 9.74
N ALA A 34 -26.44 -14.22 10.47
CA ALA A 34 -27.16 -15.38 10.99
C ALA A 34 -28.15 -15.00 12.10
N VAL A 35 -27.78 -14.07 13.01
CA VAL A 35 -28.55 -13.76 14.22
C VAL A 35 -29.51 -12.57 14.01
N SER A 36 -29.15 -11.58 13.16
CA SER A 36 -29.93 -10.37 13.02
C SER A 36 -30.58 -10.21 11.65
N TYR A 37 -29.82 -10.42 10.57
CA TYR A 37 -30.30 -10.10 9.22
C TYR A 37 -31.25 -11.15 8.63
N PHE A 38 -30.85 -12.42 8.57
CA PHE A 38 -31.67 -13.46 7.96
C PHE A 38 -32.94 -13.83 8.77
N PRO A 39 -32.98 -13.78 10.10
CA PRO A 39 -34.22 -13.90 10.85
C PRO A 39 -35.26 -12.85 10.53
N TYR A 40 -34.82 -11.61 10.27
CA TYR A 40 -35.73 -10.54 9.84
C TYR A 40 -36.29 -10.74 8.44
N PHE A 41 -35.50 -11.34 7.54
CA PHE A 41 -35.91 -11.60 6.15
C PHE A 41 -36.87 -12.79 6.03
N GLY A 42 -36.70 -13.82 6.85
CA GLY A 42 -37.53 -15.01 6.85
C GLY A 42 -37.56 -15.68 8.21
N PRO A 43 -38.55 -15.37 9.05
CA PRO A 43 -38.65 -15.93 10.42
C PRO A 43 -38.74 -17.45 10.46
N TYR A 44 -39.11 -18.07 9.33
CA TYR A 44 -39.30 -19.53 9.18
C TYR A 44 -38.02 -20.28 8.82
N TYR A 45 -36.89 -19.61 8.55
CA TYR A 45 -35.64 -20.32 8.28
C TYR A 45 -35.15 -21.02 9.56
N GLU A 46 -34.83 -22.29 9.47
CA GLU A 46 -34.20 -23.02 10.55
C GLU A 46 -32.86 -22.41 10.97
N PRO A 47 -32.51 -22.44 12.26
CA PRO A 47 -31.26 -21.85 12.74
C PRO A 47 -30.02 -22.33 11.98
N PHE A 48 -29.92 -23.61 11.69
CA PHE A 48 -28.80 -24.20 10.92
C PHE A 48 -28.70 -23.60 9.51
N LEU A 49 -29.82 -23.48 8.80
CA LEU A 49 -29.88 -22.87 7.46
C LEU A 49 -29.44 -21.42 7.48
N ARG A 50 -29.80 -20.64 8.52
CA ARG A 50 -29.36 -19.23 8.65
C ARG A 50 -27.84 -19.10 8.74
N TRP A 51 -27.17 -20.00 9.46
CA TRP A 51 -25.71 -20.01 9.53
C TRP A 51 -25.07 -20.36 8.18
N ILE A 52 -25.61 -21.33 7.45
CA ILE A 52 -25.12 -21.63 6.07
C ILE A 52 -25.30 -20.43 5.15
N MET A 53 -26.50 -19.81 5.17
CA MET A 53 -26.79 -18.62 4.37
C MET A 53 -25.81 -17.47 4.70
N ALA A 54 -25.57 -17.24 6.00
CA ALA A 54 -24.67 -16.21 6.48
C ALA A 54 -23.22 -16.46 6.01
N PHE A 55 -22.76 -17.71 6.10
CA PHE A 55 -21.41 -18.08 5.66
C PHE A 55 -21.25 -17.88 4.15
N VAL A 56 -22.21 -18.35 3.34
CA VAL A 56 -22.19 -18.17 1.89
C VAL A 56 -22.26 -16.70 1.51
N ALA A 57 -23.17 -15.93 2.13
CA ALA A 57 -23.30 -14.49 1.87
C ALA A 57 -22.01 -13.72 2.24
N ALA A 58 -21.36 -14.06 3.34
CA ALA A 58 -20.10 -13.47 3.75
C ALA A 58 -18.97 -13.78 2.76
N ILE A 59 -18.81 -15.03 2.32
CA ILE A 59 -17.83 -15.38 1.28
C ILE A 59 -18.09 -14.58 0.00
N MET A 60 -19.34 -14.50 -0.45
CA MET A 60 -19.69 -13.76 -1.67
C MET A 60 -19.47 -12.25 -1.51
N LEU A 61 -19.73 -11.68 -0.34
CA LEU A 61 -19.42 -10.27 -0.04
C LEU A 61 -17.92 -9.99 -0.12
N PHE A 62 -17.09 -10.80 0.53
CA PHE A 62 -15.63 -10.60 0.48
C PHE A 62 -15.06 -10.91 -0.90
N SER A 63 -15.68 -11.81 -1.66
CA SER A 63 -15.35 -12.01 -3.08
C SER A 63 -15.70 -10.77 -3.91
N SER A 64 -16.83 -10.10 -3.65
CA SER A 64 -17.20 -8.85 -4.31
C SER A 64 -16.19 -7.73 -4.00
N ILE A 65 -15.75 -7.60 -2.73
CA ILE A 65 -14.72 -6.65 -2.34
C ILE A 65 -13.39 -6.95 -3.04
N LEU A 66 -13.00 -8.22 -3.10
CA LEU A 66 -11.78 -8.63 -3.82
C LEU A 66 -11.88 -8.33 -5.33
N LEU A 67 -13.02 -8.58 -5.94
CA LEU A 67 -13.25 -8.26 -7.36
C LEU A 67 -13.22 -6.76 -7.61
N HIS A 68 -13.74 -5.94 -6.70
CA HIS A 68 -13.62 -4.48 -6.73
C HIS A 68 -12.15 -4.04 -6.78
N GLU A 69 -11.30 -4.54 -5.86
CA GLU A 69 -9.86 -4.24 -5.84
C GLU A 69 -9.11 -4.79 -7.07
N LEU A 70 -9.50 -5.98 -7.53
CA LEU A 70 -8.93 -6.58 -8.74
C LEU A 70 -9.26 -5.76 -9.99
N SER A 71 -10.42 -5.13 -10.06
CA SER A 71 -10.79 -4.27 -11.20
C SER A 71 -9.89 -3.04 -11.29
N HIS A 72 -9.62 -2.36 -10.17
CA HIS A 72 -8.62 -1.28 -10.11
C HIS A 72 -7.24 -1.75 -10.55
N SER A 73 -6.81 -2.89 -9.99
CA SER A 73 -5.49 -3.49 -10.25
C SER A 73 -5.33 -3.88 -11.73
N TYR A 74 -6.36 -4.45 -12.34
CA TYR A 74 -6.37 -4.82 -13.75
C TYR A 74 -6.21 -3.60 -14.67
N VAL A 75 -6.97 -2.53 -14.39
CA VAL A 75 -6.87 -1.29 -15.17
C VAL A 75 -5.52 -0.62 -14.96
N ALA A 76 -4.96 -0.67 -13.75
CA ALA A 76 -3.63 -0.15 -13.45
C ALA A 76 -2.52 -0.93 -14.19
N GLN A 77 -2.59 -2.27 -14.21
CA GLN A 77 -1.64 -3.11 -14.96
C GLN A 77 -1.66 -2.80 -16.47
N LYS A 78 -2.85 -2.57 -17.06
CA LYS A 78 -2.96 -2.15 -18.46
C LYS A 78 -2.29 -0.80 -18.77
N GLN A 79 -2.06 0.02 -17.74
CA GLN A 79 -1.33 1.28 -17.85
C GLN A 79 0.16 1.15 -17.50
N GLY A 80 0.67 -0.08 -17.33
CA GLY A 80 2.06 -0.35 -16.99
C GLY A 80 2.40 -0.15 -15.51
N ILE A 81 1.41 0.03 -14.63
CA ILE A 81 1.63 0.16 -13.19
C ILE A 81 1.76 -1.26 -12.59
N ARG A 82 2.87 -1.52 -11.95
CA ARG A 82 3.13 -2.81 -11.30
C ARG A 82 2.32 -2.91 -10.00
N ILE A 83 1.60 -4.01 -9.83
CA ILE A 83 0.87 -4.33 -8.58
C ILE A 83 1.69 -5.36 -7.80
N LYS A 84 2.09 -5.00 -6.58
CA LYS A 84 2.90 -5.88 -5.72
C LYS A 84 2.04 -6.98 -5.09
N SER A 85 0.89 -6.62 -4.55
CA SER A 85 -0.05 -7.54 -3.90
C SER A 85 -1.40 -6.88 -3.64
N ILE A 86 -2.43 -7.70 -3.40
CA ILE A 86 -3.69 -7.28 -2.77
C ILE A 86 -3.77 -7.96 -1.41
N THR A 87 -4.07 -7.20 -0.36
CA THR A 87 -4.22 -7.73 0.99
C THR A 87 -5.62 -7.45 1.51
N LEU A 88 -6.35 -8.51 1.89
CA LEU A 88 -7.63 -8.41 2.59
C LEU A 88 -7.38 -8.28 4.10
N PHE A 89 -8.02 -7.30 4.73
CA PHE A 89 -7.89 -7.00 6.15
C PHE A 89 -9.21 -6.49 6.72
N ILE A 90 -9.23 -6.06 7.98
CA ILE A 90 -10.46 -5.68 8.72
C ILE A 90 -11.34 -4.65 7.98
N PHE A 91 -10.77 -3.70 7.25
CA PHE A 91 -11.51 -2.63 6.56
C PHE A 91 -11.76 -2.88 5.06
N GLY A 92 -11.49 -4.10 4.55
CA GLY A 92 -11.68 -4.45 3.15
C GLY A 92 -10.42 -4.93 2.46
N GLY A 93 -10.17 -4.49 1.21
CA GLY A 93 -8.99 -4.79 0.42
C GLY A 93 -8.07 -3.59 0.26
N ILE A 94 -6.78 -3.82 0.18
CA ILE A 94 -5.79 -2.80 -0.24
C ILE A 94 -4.91 -3.39 -1.32
N ALA A 95 -4.89 -2.76 -2.49
CA ALA A 95 -3.95 -3.05 -3.55
C ALA A 95 -2.68 -2.21 -3.37
N GLN A 96 -1.53 -2.87 -3.22
CA GLN A 96 -0.22 -2.21 -3.19
C GLN A 96 0.28 -1.95 -4.61
N MET A 97 0.10 -0.74 -5.08
CA MET A 97 0.58 -0.29 -6.39
C MET A 97 2.00 0.29 -6.28
N VAL A 98 2.88 -0.08 -7.20
CA VAL A 98 4.23 0.52 -7.31
C VAL A 98 4.16 1.66 -8.31
N GLY A 99 4.08 2.88 -7.80
CA GLY A 99 3.90 4.10 -8.59
C GLY A 99 2.45 4.56 -8.71
N GLU A 100 2.28 5.73 -9.29
CA GLU A 100 0.99 6.37 -9.55
C GLU A 100 0.74 6.50 -11.06
N SER A 101 -0.51 6.75 -11.44
CA SER A 101 -0.85 7.02 -12.84
C SER A 101 -0.13 8.30 -13.33
N ARG A 102 0.47 8.21 -14.52
CA ARG A 102 1.19 9.34 -15.12
C ARG A 102 0.26 10.36 -15.79
N THR A 103 -1.02 10.05 -15.94
CA THR A 103 -1.99 10.88 -16.63
C THR A 103 -3.31 11.01 -15.86
N PRO A 104 -3.97 12.18 -15.91
CA PRO A 104 -5.28 12.33 -15.28
C PRO A 104 -6.34 11.35 -15.79
N SER A 105 -6.34 11.07 -17.10
CA SER A 105 -7.28 10.11 -17.69
C SER A 105 -7.02 8.68 -17.25
N GLY A 106 -5.75 8.33 -17.05
CA GLY A 106 -5.36 7.05 -16.50
C GLY A 106 -5.86 6.87 -15.07
N GLU A 107 -5.63 7.86 -14.22
CA GLU A 107 -6.12 7.82 -12.84
C GLU A 107 -7.64 7.72 -12.76
N MET A 108 -8.37 8.49 -13.59
CA MET A 108 -9.82 8.43 -13.69
C MET A 108 -10.31 7.01 -14.00
N LYS A 109 -9.70 6.35 -15.00
CA LYS A 109 -10.06 4.97 -15.39
C LYS A 109 -9.79 3.96 -14.29
N ILE A 110 -8.64 4.08 -13.60
CA ILE A 110 -8.31 3.21 -12.46
C ILE A 110 -9.35 3.40 -11.37
N ALA A 111 -9.59 4.64 -10.94
CA ALA A 111 -10.50 4.95 -9.84
C ALA A 111 -11.97 4.58 -10.14
N ALA A 112 -12.42 4.70 -11.37
CA ALA A 112 -13.79 4.34 -11.74
C ALA A 112 -14.03 2.82 -11.84
N ALA A 113 -12.98 2.01 -12.01
CA ALA A 113 -13.11 0.57 -12.28
C ALA A 113 -13.77 -0.19 -11.12
N GLY A 114 -13.39 0.07 -9.87
CA GLY A 114 -13.99 -0.57 -8.69
C GLY A 114 -15.47 -0.28 -8.53
N PRO A 115 -15.86 0.98 -8.41
CA PRO A 115 -17.27 1.36 -8.31
C PRO A 115 -18.13 0.84 -9.49
N ALA A 116 -17.59 0.88 -10.72
CA ALA A 116 -18.27 0.34 -11.89
C ALA A 116 -18.55 -1.16 -11.78
N LEU A 117 -17.55 -1.93 -11.30
CA LEU A 117 -17.75 -3.38 -11.07
C LEU A 117 -18.75 -3.64 -9.94
N SER A 118 -18.68 -2.89 -8.84
CA SER A 118 -19.65 -3.04 -7.75
C SER A 118 -21.08 -2.71 -8.18
N LEU A 119 -21.28 -1.67 -9.00
CA LEU A 119 -22.59 -1.38 -9.60
C LEU A 119 -23.07 -2.51 -10.52
N PHE A 120 -22.17 -3.06 -11.31
CA PHE A 120 -22.48 -4.19 -12.19
C PHE A 120 -22.90 -5.44 -11.38
N LEU A 121 -22.16 -5.79 -10.34
CA LEU A 121 -22.52 -6.89 -9.44
C LEU A 121 -23.85 -6.62 -8.71
N SER A 122 -24.06 -5.41 -8.22
CA SER A 122 -25.34 -5.01 -7.65
C SER A 122 -26.49 -5.20 -8.64
N GLY A 123 -26.29 -4.80 -9.90
CA GLY A 123 -27.29 -4.99 -10.97
C GLY A 123 -27.61 -6.46 -11.22
N ILE A 124 -26.61 -7.35 -11.26
CA ILE A 124 -26.80 -8.79 -11.39
C ILE A 124 -27.66 -9.32 -10.23
N PHE A 125 -27.31 -8.99 -8.99
CA PHE A 125 -28.04 -9.48 -7.82
C PHE A 125 -29.46 -8.89 -7.76
N TRP A 126 -29.66 -7.62 -8.14
CA TRP A 126 -31.00 -7.04 -8.27
C TRP A 126 -31.84 -7.72 -9.36
N PHE A 127 -31.22 -8.11 -10.46
CA PHE A 127 -31.89 -8.88 -11.50
C PHE A 127 -32.34 -10.26 -10.97
N ILE A 128 -31.50 -10.96 -10.21
CA ILE A 128 -31.87 -12.22 -9.55
C ILE A 128 -33.06 -11.98 -8.59
N VAL A 129 -33.00 -10.94 -7.78
CA VAL A 129 -34.11 -10.55 -6.89
C VAL A 129 -35.40 -10.33 -7.67
N PHE A 130 -35.33 -9.59 -8.78
CA PHE A 130 -36.48 -9.30 -9.62
C PHE A 130 -37.13 -10.56 -10.17
N VAL A 131 -36.33 -11.50 -10.66
CA VAL A 131 -36.82 -12.79 -11.21
C VAL A 131 -37.45 -13.68 -10.12
N LEU A 132 -36.75 -13.82 -8.97
CA LEU A 132 -37.16 -14.76 -7.93
C LEU A 132 -38.30 -14.23 -7.03
N LYS A 133 -38.46 -12.91 -6.90
CA LYS A 133 -39.44 -12.31 -5.98
C LYS A 133 -40.87 -12.74 -6.28
N ARG A 134 -41.20 -13.06 -7.54
CA ARG A 134 -42.53 -13.45 -7.98
C ARG A 134 -42.96 -14.83 -7.47
N ASP A 135 -42.03 -15.81 -7.54
CA ASP A 135 -42.39 -17.22 -7.37
C ASP A 135 -41.71 -17.85 -6.12
N MET A 136 -40.73 -17.19 -5.52
CA MET A 136 -39.90 -17.72 -4.43
C MET A 136 -39.64 -16.69 -3.34
N ALA A 137 -40.67 -16.02 -2.83
CA ALA A 137 -40.53 -14.91 -1.87
C ALA A 137 -39.79 -15.27 -0.55
N THR A 138 -39.76 -16.57 -0.19
CA THR A 138 -39.05 -17.08 1.01
C THR A 138 -37.77 -17.84 0.67
N SER A 139 -37.28 -17.75 -0.57
CA SER A 139 -36.07 -18.47 -0.99
C SER A 139 -34.82 -17.93 -0.30
N PRO A 140 -33.91 -18.81 0.23
CA PRO A 140 -32.60 -18.42 0.71
C PRO A 140 -31.77 -17.65 -0.33
N VAL A 141 -31.89 -18.03 -1.62
CA VAL A 141 -31.20 -17.37 -2.74
C VAL A 141 -31.67 -15.92 -2.89
N LEU A 142 -33.00 -15.68 -2.73
CA LEU A 142 -33.55 -14.32 -2.76
C LEU A 142 -32.96 -13.45 -1.64
N ALA A 143 -32.94 -13.95 -0.40
CA ALA A 143 -32.44 -13.21 0.75
C ALA A 143 -30.93 -12.90 0.62
N ILE A 144 -30.11 -13.86 0.16
CA ILE A 144 -28.68 -13.66 -0.09
C ILE A 144 -28.48 -12.65 -1.24
N SER A 145 -29.24 -12.78 -2.34
CA SER A 145 -29.13 -11.87 -3.48
C SER A 145 -29.51 -10.44 -3.10
N TYR A 146 -30.57 -10.26 -2.30
CA TYR A 146 -30.96 -8.93 -1.80
C TYR A 146 -29.87 -8.31 -0.93
N PHE A 147 -29.26 -9.08 -0.03
CA PHE A 147 -28.11 -8.64 0.77
C PHE A 147 -26.94 -8.21 -0.11
N LEU A 148 -26.57 -9.03 -1.09
CA LEU A 148 -25.43 -8.76 -1.98
C LEU A 148 -25.71 -7.58 -2.93
N ALA A 149 -26.93 -7.45 -3.44
CA ALA A 149 -27.35 -6.32 -4.25
C ALA A 149 -27.19 -5.01 -3.46
N SER A 150 -27.75 -4.98 -2.25
CA SER A 150 -27.73 -3.78 -1.39
C SER A 150 -26.33 -3.42 -0.94
N THR A 151 -25.52 -4.40 -0.52
CA THR A 151 -24.15 -4.14 -0.07
C THR A 151 -23.20 -3.74 -1.19
N ASN A 152 -23.30 -4.33 -2.39
CA ASN A 152 -22.53 -3.88 -3.55
C ASN A 152 -22.94 -2.48 -4.02
N MET A 153 -24.24 -2.14 -3.96
CA MET A 153 -24.72 -0.76 -4.22
C MET A 153 -24.13 0.20 -3.21
N MET A 154 -24.19 -0.13 -1.92
CA MET A 154 -23.62 0.70 -0.84
C MET A 154 -22.12 0.87 -1.00
N LEU A 155 -21.40 -0.20 -1.33
CA LEU A 155 -19.94 -0.17 -1.59
C LEU A 155 -19.62 0.79 -2.75
N ALA A 156 -20.37 0.74 -3.84
CA ALA A 156 -20.18 1.63 -4.97
C ALA A 156 -20.49 3.09 -4.61
N VAL A 157 -21.64 3.35 -4.00
CA VAL A 157 -22.06 4.72 -3.62
C VAL A 157 -21.11 5.33 -2.62
N PHE A 158 -20.68 4.57 -1.59
CA PHE A 158 -19.72 5.05 -0.60
C PHE A 158 -18.37 5.38 -1.25
N ASN A 159 -17.87 4.51 -2.13
CA ASN A 159 -16.62 4.76 -2.83
C ASN A 159 -16.71 5.90 -3.87
N LEU A 160 -17.90 6.27 -4.35
CA LEU A 160 -18.09 7.42 -5.24
C LEU A 160 -18.14 8.77 -4.53
N ILE A 161 -18.13 8.81 -3.19
CA ILE A 161 -18.07 10.06 -2.44
C ILE A 161 -16.80 10.84 -2.84
N PRO A 162 -16.93 12.13 -3.21
CA PRO A 162 -15.85 12.92 -3.82
C PRO A 162 -14.82 13.42 -2.78
N GLY A 163 -14.24 12.51 -2.00
CA GLY A 163 -13.25 12.81 -0.96
C GLY A 163 -12.18 11.74 -0.85
N PHE A 164 -10.91 12.15 -0.79
CA PHE A 164 -9.81 11.22 -0.53
C PHE A 164 -9.93 10.62 0.89
N PRO A 165 -9.75 9.30 1.13
CA PRO A 165 -9.07 8.31 0.27
C PRO A 165 -9.96 7.48 -0.64
N LEU A 166 -11.25 7.81 -0.77
CA LEU A 166 -12.22 7.04 -1.54
C LEU A 166 -11.97 7.17 -3.06
N ASP A 167 -12.53 6.26 -3.86
CA ASP A 167 -12.34 6.27 -5.32
C ASP A 167 -12.94 7.52 -5.98
N GLY A 168 -14.07 8.01 -5.49
CA GLY A 168 -14.66 9.28 -5.92
C GLY A 168 -13.75 10.47 -5.66
N GLY A 169 -12.97 10.43 -4.57
CA GLY A 169 -11.91 11.40 -4.30
C GLY A 169 -10.79 11.33 -5.34
N ARG A 170 -10.36 10.12 -5.72
CA ARG A 170 -9.38 9.92 -6.80
C ARG A 170 -9.92 10.35 -8.16
N MET A 171 -11.19 10.09 -8.45
CA MET A 171 -11.87 10.60 -9.65
C MET A 171 -11.91 12.12 -9.67
N LEU A 172 -12.29 12.76 -8.56
CA LEU A 172 -12.27 14.21 -8.41
C LEU A 172 -10.85 14.77 -8.53
N ARG A 173 -9.84 14.12 -7.93
CA ARG A 173 -8.43 14.48 -8.09
C ARG A 173 -8.01 14.46 -9.55
N ALA A 174 -8.33 13.40 -10.28
CA ALA A 174 -8.05 13.28 -11.70
C ALA A 174 -8.73 14.39 -12.53
N PHE A 175 -9.96 14.74 -12.22
CA PHE A 175 -10.69 15.81 -12.88
C PHE A 175 -10.05 17.18 -12.64
N ILE A 176 -9.73 17.53 -11.37
CA ILE A 176 -9.06 18.80 -11.03
C ILE A 176 -7.67 18.84 -11.63
N TRP A 177 -6.91 17.72 -11.57
CA TRP A 177 -5.59 17.62 -12.18
C TRP A 177 -5.63 17.89 -13.68
N LYS A 178 -6.60 17.30 -14.41
CA LYS A 178 -6.79 17.56 -15.84
C LYS A 178 -7.06 19.03 -16.14
N ARG A 179 -7.77 19.74 -15.25
CA ARG A 179 -8.11 21.15 -15.44
C ARG A 179 -7.00 22.12 -15.05
N THR A 180 -6.22 21.77 -14.04
CA THR A 180 -5.21 22.67 -13.45
C THR A 180 -3.78 22.33 -13.85
N ASN A 181 -3.55 21.17 -14.50
CA ASN A 181 -2.23 20.57 -14.73
C ASN A 181 -1.35 20.49 -13.47
N ASN A 182 -1.98 20.49 -12.29
CA ASN A 182 -1.28 20.50 -11.01
C ASN A 182 -1.86 19.40 -10.08
N LEU A 183 -1.13 18.27 -10.00
CA LEU A 183 -1.50 17.12 -9.17
C LEU A 183 -1.56 17.47 -7.68
N ASN A 184 -0.65 18.32 -7.19
CA ASN A 184 -0.63 18.68 -5.77
C ASN A 184 -1.84 19.51 -5.37
N LYS A 185 -2.20 20.51 -6.20
CA LYS A 185 -3.40 21.31 -5.97
C LYS A 185 -4.64 20.42 -5.98
N ALA A 186 -4.70 19.48 -6.92
CA ALA A 186 -5.79 18.50 -6.99
C ALA A 186 -5.85 17.62 -5.73
N THR A 187 -4.70 17.06 -5.30
CA THR A 187 -4.62 16.21 -4.09
C THR A 187 -4.98 17.00 -2.84
N LEU A 188 -4.50 18.23 -2.69
CA LEU A 188 -4.83 19.09 -1.55
C LEU A 188 -6.33 19.36 -1.44
N ILE A 189 -6.98 19.71 -2.56
CA ILE A 189 -8.42 20.01 -2.60
C ILE A 189 -9.21 18.75 -2.22
N THR A 190 -8.91 17.61 -2.83
CA THR A 190 -9.64 16.37 -2.58
C THR A 190 -9.42 15.82 -1.17
N SER A 191 -8.22 15.99 -0.61
CA SER A 191 -7.95 15.64 0.80
C SER A 191 -8.72 16.54 1.77
N ARG A 192 -8.83 17.84 1.48
CA ARG A 192 -9.65 18.76 2.30
C ARG A 192 -11.13 18.40 2.26
N ILE A 193 -11.65 18.03 1.09
CA ILE A 193 -13.05 17.57 0.94
C ILE A 193 -13.25 16.27 1.71
N GLY A 194 -12.32 15.30 1.60
CA GLY A 194 -12.38 14.06 2.36
C GLY A 194 -12.36 14.27 3.88
N LYS A 195 -11.53 15.21 4.38
CA LYS A 195 -11.53 15.61 5.79
C LYS A 195 -12.84 16.25 6.21
N GLY A 196 -13.42 17.12 5.38
CA GLY A 196 -14.74 17.71 5.63
C GLY A 196 -15.81 16.63 5.77
N PHE A 197 -15.84 15.64 4.87
CA PHE A 197 -16.74 14.51 4.96
C PHE A 197 -16.49 13.67 6.23
N ALA A 198 -15.23 13.40 6.59
CA ALA A 198 -14.88 12.70 7.82
C ALA A 198 -15.39 13.44 9.08
N ILE A 199 -15.28 14.77 9.12
CA ILE A 199 -15.80 15.58 10.23
C ILE A 199 -17.32 15.49 10.29
N LEU A 200 -18.02 15.51 9.15
CA LEU A 200 -19.49 15.33 9.12
C LEU A 200 -19.91 13.98 9.69
N LEU A 201 -19.17 12.90 9.39
CA LEU A 201 -19.41 11.58 10.01
C LEU A 201 -19.21 11.61 11.53
N ILE A 202 -18.16 12.27 12.02
CA ILE A 202 -17.90 12.40 13.46
C ILE A 202 -19.03 13.18 14.14
N ILE A 203 -19.46 14.30 13.58
CA ILE A 203 -20.58 15.09 14.11
C ILE A 203 -21.89 14.28 14.08
N GLY A 204 -22.16 13.57 12.97
CA GLY A 204 -23.32 12.68 12.87
C GLY A 204 -23.27 11.55 13.89
N GLY A 205 -22.08 11.00 14.15
CA GLY A 205 -21.89 9.98 15.20
C GLY A 205 -22.15 10.51 16.60
N LEU A 206 -21.68 11.71 16.92
CA LEU A 206 -21.99 12.38 18.19
C LEU A 206 -23.51 12.63 18.33
N TRP A 207 -24.15 13.06 17.26
CA TRP A 207 -25.61 13.24 17.23
C TRP A 207 -26.35 11.93 17.52
N HIS A 208 -25.94 10.81 16.91
CA HIS A 208 -26.52 9.48 17.18
C HIS A 208 -26.36 9.07 18.65
N ILE A 209 -25.19 9.35 19.25
CA ILE A 209 -24.97 9.08 20.69
C ILE A 209 -25.94 9.89 21.55
N LEU A 210 -26.15 11.18 21.25
CA LEU A 210 -27.09 12.03 21.98
C LEU A 210 -28.54 11.55 21.83
N GLN A 211 -28.90 10.88 20.74
CA GLN A 211 -30.19 10.23 20.53
C GLN A 211 -30.32 8.85 21.24
N GLY A 212 -29.31 8.41 21.96
CA GLY A 212 -29.30 7.10 22.62
C GLY A 212 -28.86 5.92 21.76
N VAL A 213 -28.45 6.16 20.48
CA VAL A 213 -28.01 5.12 19.55
C VAL A 213 -26.48 4.99 19.62
N PHE A 214 -25.98 4.52 20.75
CA PHE A 214 -24.54 4.53 21.08
C PHE A 214 -23.67 3.76 20.07
N ILE A 215 -24.03 2.51 19.76
CA ILE A 215 -23.19 1.64 18.92
C ILE A 215 -23.02 2.22 17.51
N SER A 216 -24.12 2.66 16.90
CA SER A 216 -24.07 3.30 15.56
C SER A 216 -23.31 4.63 15.58
N GLY A 217 -23.48 5.42 16.65
CA GLY A 217 -22.75 6.67 16.82
C GLY A 217 -21.24 6.46 16.98
N LEU A 218 -20.83 5.51 17.82
CA LEU A 218 -19.41 5.14 17.95
C LEU A 218 -18.82 4.63 16.64
N TRP A 219 -19.58 3.85 15.88
CA TRP A 219 -19.14 3.35 14.57
C TRP A 219 -18.91 4.49 13.58
N LEU A 220 -19.83 5.46 13.49
CA LEU A 220 -19.67 6.63 12.60
C LEU A 220 -18.46 7.48 12.99
N ILE A 221 -18.23 7.72 14.29
CA ILE A 221 -17.03 8.43 14.77
C ILE A 221 -15.77 7.68 14.36
N PHE A 222 -15.74 6.37 14.59
CA PHE A 222 -14.58 5.54 14.25
C PHE A 222 -14.27 5.58 12.75
N VAL A 223 -15.29 5.42 11.89
CA VAL A 223 -15.13 5.53 10.42
C VAL A 223 -14.66 6.93 10.02
N GLY A 224 -15.23 7.98 10.62
CA GLY A 224 -14.81 9.36 10.39
C GLY A 224 -13.34 9.60 10.74
N MET A 225 -12.89 9.15 11.92
CA MET A 225 -11.48 9.26 12.33
C MET A 225 -10.55 8.49 11.40
N PHE A 226 -10.95 7.28 10.99
CA PHE A 226 -10.17 6.47 10.03
C PHE A 226 -10.03 7.17 8.68
N LEU A 227 -11.13 7.71 8.12
CA LEU A 227 -11.10 8.45 6.85
C LEU A 227 -10.25 9.72 6.96
N GLN A 228 -10.33 10.45 8.08
CA GLN A 228 -9.51 11.63 8.31
C GLN A 228 -8.02 11.28 8.29
N GLN A 229 -7.62 10.22 9.02
CA GLN A 229 -6.24 9.76 9.06
C GLN A 229 -5.75 9.30 7.68
N ALA A 230 -6.57 8.57 6.95
CA ALA A 230 -6.23 8.08 5.61
C ALA A 230 -6.10 9.23 4.59
N ALA A 231 -6.95 10.27 4.68
CA ALA A 231 -6.85 11.47 3.86
C ALA A 231 -5.54 12.24 4.12
N ASP A 232 -5.12 12.33 5.39
CA ASP A 232 -3.85 12.95 5.76
C ASP A 232 -2.64 12.18 5.23
N GLN A 233 -2.66 10.85 5.37
CA GLN A 233 -1.57 10.00 4.87
C GLN A 233 -1.42 10.11 3.35
N GLY A 234 -2.52 10.08 2.61
CA GLY A 234 -2.50 10.20 1.14
C GLY A 234 -1.90 11.54 0.68
N TYR A 235 -2.24 12.64 1.32
CA TYR A 235 -1.65 13.93 1.02
C TYR A 235 -0.15 13.97 1.31
N ARG A 236 0.27 13.48 2.50
CA ARG A 236 1.69 13.41 2.88
C ARG A 236 2.49 12.53 1.91
N GLN A 237 1.95 11.40 1.51
CA GLN A 237 2.61 10.50 0.56
C GLN A 237 2.84 11.17 -0.80
N THR A 238 1.84 11.86 -1.34
CA THR A 238 1.98 12.60 -2.61
C THR A 238 3.03 13.71 -2.50
N LEU A 239 3.06 14.44 -1.37
CA LEU A 239 4.04 15.49 -1.13
C LEU A 239 5.46 14.92 -1.05
N LEU A 240 5.66 13.82 -0.31
CA LEU A 240 6.94 13.12 -0.21
C LEU A 240 7.43 12.63 -1.57
N HIS A 241 6.56 11.97 -2.34
CA HIS A 241 6.89 11.51 -3.68
C HIS A 241 7.41 12.64 -4.59
N ARG A 242 6.76 13.78 -4.57
CA ARG A 242 7.18 14.93 -5.38
C ARG A 242 8.50 15.53 -4.91
N THR A 243 8.63 15.76 -3.61
CA THR A 243 9.86 16.35 -3.05
C THR A 243 11.07 15.47 -3.35
N LEU A 244 10.91 14.13 -3.24
CA LEU A 244 12.00 13.19 -3.53
C LEU A 244 12.27 13.03 -5.03
N SER A 245 11.25 13.07 -5.89
CA SER A 245 11.46 12.94 -7.34
C SER A 245 12.18 14.12 -7.97
N SER A 246 12.16 15.30 -7.33
CA SER A 246 12.88 16.50 -7.78
C SER A 246 14.33 16.56 -7.30
N VAL A 247 14.75 15.69 -6.37
CA VAL A 247 16.10 15.68 -5.78
C VAL A 247 16.94 14.60 -6.46
N LYS A 248 18.06 15.00 -7.05
CA LYS A 248 19.03 14.07 -7.61
C LYS A 248 19.94 13.52 -6.52
N ILE A 249 20.40 12.28 -6.70
CA ILE A 249 21.32 11.64 -5.78
C ILE A 249 22.62 12.42 -5.65
N ARG A 250 23.13 13.01 -6.73
CA ARG A 250 24.32 13.87 -6.74
C ARG A 250 24.25 14.99 -5.69
N ASP A 251 23.06 15.54 -5.44
CA ASP A 251 22.87 16.69 -4.56
C ASP A 251 22.86 16.31 -3.07
N ILE A 252 22.68 15.01 -2.76
CA ILE A 252 22.49 14.53 -1.39
C ILE A 252 23.40 13.35 -1.00
N MET A 253 24.18 12.82 -1.93
CA MET A 253 25.15 11.76 -1.62
C MET A 253 26.28 12.27 -0.74
N VAL A 254 26.82 11.38 0.08
CA VAL A 254 28.05 11.63 0.83
C VAL A 254 29.23 11.29 -0.10
N SER A 255 30.05 12.28 -0.39
CA SER A 255 31.26 12.13 -1.23
C SER A 255 32.44 12.84 -0.56
N PRO A 256 33.67 12.27 -0.58
CA PRO A 256 34.01 10.95 -1.12
C PRO A 256 33.48 9.79 -0.26
N ALA A 257 33.25 8.64 -0.90
CA ALA A 257 32.90 7.41 -0.21
C ALA A 257 34.13 6.79 0.47
N VAL A 258 33.96 6.24 1.65
CA VAL A 258 34.98 5.38 2.27
C VAL A 258 34.88 4.00 1.61
N VAL A 259 35.94 3.58 0.93
CA VAL A 259 36.04 2.33 0.17
C VAL A 259 37.07 1.40 0.77
N VAL A 260 36.93 0.09 0.56
CA VAL A 260 37.83 -0.96 0.99
C VAL A 260 38.49 -1.58 -0.25
N ASP A 261 39.78 -1.84 -0.19
CA ASP A 261 40.49 -2.56 -1.27
C ASP A 261 40.13 -4.05 -1.21
N ASP A 262 39.97 -4.68 -2.37
CA ASP A 262 39.55 -6.09 -2.48
C ASP A 262 40.62 -7.09 -1.97
N ASN A 263 41.87 -6.70 -1.86
CA ASN A 263 42.97 -7.50 -1.30
C ASN A 263 43.18 -7.28 0.22
N MET A 264 42.40 -6.38 0.85
CA MET A 264 42.51 -6.11 2.29
C MET A 264 41.97 -7.27 3.11
N THR A 265 42.65 -7.66 4.17
CA THR A 265 42.26 -8.75 5.07
C THR A 265 41.09 -8.32 5.97
N LEU A 266 40.29 -9.30 6.40
CA LEU A 266 39.14 -9.03 7.26
C LEU A 266 39.50 -8.41 8.59
N ASP A 267 40.63 -8.77 9.16
CA ASP A 267 41.10 -8.18 10.41
C ASP A 267 41.34 -6.69 10.29
N HIS A 268 42.01 -6.24 9.22
CA HIS A 268 42.16 -4.80 8.91
C HIS A 268 40.81 -4.13 8.63
N ILE A 269 39.91 -4.76 7.84
CA ILE A 269 38.61 -4.21 7.52
C ILE A 269 37.77 -4.00 8.79
N VAL A 270 37.79 -4.95 9.71
CA VAL A 270 37.02 -4.84 10.96
C VAL A 270 37.57 -3.74 11.84
N ASN A 271 38.88 -3.70 12.07
CA ASN A 271 39.50 -2.76 13.02
C ASN A 271 39.50 -1.33 12.45
N ASP A 272 39.95 -1.13 11.21
CA ASP A 272 40.19 0.18 10.64
C ASP A 272 38.94 0.79 9.98
N PHE A 273 37.93 -0.02 9.62
CA PHE A 273 36.76 0.47 8.95
C PHE A 273 35.49 0.28 9.79
N PHE A 274 35.11 -0.95 10.18
CA PHE A 274 33.86 -1.15 10.89
C PHE A 274 33.84 -0.47 12.26
N PHE A 275 34.89 -0.64 13.06
CA PHE A 275 34.95 0.00 14.39
C PHE A 275 35.18 1.51 14.31
N ARG A 276 35.98 1.96 13.34
CA ARG A 276 36.30 3.38 13.20
C ARG A 276 35.13 4.20 12.65
N TYR A 277 34.51 3.78 11.56
CA TYR A 277 33.43 4.52 10.90
C TYR A 277 32.04 4.14 11.39
N ARG A 278 31.89 3.00 12.08
CA ARG A 278 30.60 2.48 12.61
C ARG A 278 29.54 2.31 11.52
N PHE A 279 29.97 1.95 10.32
CA PHE A 279 29.07 1.62 9.22
C PHE A 279 28.83 0.11 9.16
N ASN A 280 27.66 -0.29 8.65
CA ASN A 280 27.29 -1.71 8.54
C ASN A 280 27.77 -2.36 7.24
N SER A 281 28.24 -1.58 6.27
CA SER A 281 28.77 -2.07 4.99
C SER A 281 29.65 -1.02 4.33
N PHE A 282 30.59 -1.49 3.51
CA PHE A 282 31.51 -0.69 2.72
C PHE A 282 31.55 -1.16 1.28
N PRO A 283 31.67 -0.24 0.29
CA PRO A 283 32.02 -0.62 -1.08
C PRO A 283 33.44 -1.18 -1.15
N VAL A 284 33.59 -2.22 -1.95
CA VAL A 284 34.89 -2.85 -2.24
C VAL A 284 35.30 -2.48 -3.64
N ILE A 285 36.53 -2.01 -3.80
CA ILE A 285 37.12 -1.64 -5.11
C ILE A 285 38.27 -2.56 -5.46
N SER A 286 38.46 -2.79 -6.77
CA SER A 286 39.65 -3.42 -7.34
C SER A 286 40.30 -2.40 -8.27
N GLY A 287 41.41 -1.80 -7.84
CA GLY A 287 41.94 -0.60 -8.47
C GLY A 287 40.94 0.57 -8.37
N ASP A 288 40.56 1.16 -9.51
CA ASP A 288 39.60 2.27 -9.57
C ASP A 288 38.12 1.83 -9.70
N ASN A 289 37.89 0.54 -9.96
CA ASN A 289 36.55 0.05 -10.30
C ASN A 289 35.86 -0.62 -9.11
N MET A 290 34.53 -0.48 -9.06
CA MET A 290 33.74 -1.18 -8.06
C MET A 290 33.76 -2.70 -8.30
N ALA A 291 34.17 -3.46 -7.28
CA ALA A 291 34.22 -4.93 -7.30
C ALA A 291 33.04 -5.58 -6.56
N GLY A 292 32.58 -4.95 -5.46
CA GLY A 292 31.50 -5.50 -4.63
C GLY A 292 31.17 -4.65 -3.42
N THR A 293 30.49 -5.25 -2.46
CA THR A 293 30.28 -4.68 -1.11
C THR A 293 30.59 -5.72 -0.05
N ILE A 294 31.10 -5.27 1.09
CA ILE A 294 31.30 -6.10 2.27
C ILE A 294 30.47 -5.54 3.44
N SER A 295 29.73 -6.41 4.11
CA SER A 295 28.89 -6.06 5.25
C SER A 295 29.26 -6.85 6.50
N ILE A 296 28.78 -6.38 7.68
CA ILE A 296 28.94 -7.13 8.94
C ILE A 296 28.37 -8.55 8.83
N HIS A 297 27.30 -8.74 8.02
CA HIS A 297 26.67 -10.05 7.84
C HIS A 297 27.61 -11.02 7.12
N ASP A 298 28.34 -10.53 6.12
CA ASP A 298 29.27 -11.35 5.35
C ASP A 298 30.46 -11.78 6.24
N ILE A 299 30.95 -10.86 7.09
CA ILE A 299 32.07 -11.13 8.01
C ILE A 299 31.69 -12.12 9.13
N LYS A 300 30.43 -12.05 9.64
CA LYS A 300 29.94 -12.97 10.67
C LYS A 300 29.96 -14.44 10.24
N GLY A 301 29.97 -14.71 8.95
CA GLY A 301 30.04 -16.04 8.37
C GLY A 301 31.45 -16.64 8.42
N VAL A 302 32.49 -15.87 8.83
CA VAL A 302 33.89 -16.29 8.85
C VAL A 302 34.40 -16.36 10.29
N ASP A 303 35.02 -17.48 10.68
CA ASP A 303 35.62 -17.65 11.98
C ASP A 303 36.72 -16.60 12.22
N LYS A 304 36.80 -16.03 13.42
CA LYS A 304 37.76 -14.95 13.74
C LYS A 304 39.21 -15.33 13.50
N GLU A 305 39.56 -16.59 13.72
CA GLU A 305 40.93 -17.12 13.51
C GLU A 305 41.35 -17.05 12.04
N LYS A 306 40.38 -17.02 11.10
CA LYS A 306 40.65 -16.94 9.66
C LYS A 306 40.73 -15.51 9.14
N TRP A 307 40.31 -14.48 9.92
CA TRP A 307 40.31 -13.10 9.49
C TRP A 307 41.64 -12.55 8.95
N PRO A 308 42.81 -12.88 9.55
CA PRO A 308 44.09 -12.41 9.03
C PRO A 308 44.47 -13.01 7.67
N PHE A 309 43.82 -14.12 7.28
CA PHE A 309 44.14 -14.88 6.05
C PHE A 309 43.04 -14.78 4.99
N THR A 310 41.86 -14.19 5.31
CA THR A 310 40.76 -14.02 4.39
C THR A 310 40.72 -12.58 3.91
N ILE A 311 40.65 -12.37 2.60
CA ILE A 311 40.59 -11.03 1.98
C ILE A 311 39.15 -10.68 1.61
N ALA A 312 38.89 -9.38 1.39
CA ALA A 312 37.55 -8.86 1.02
C ALA A 312 36.98 -9.56 -0.20
N ARG A 313 37.79 -9.83 -1.21
CA ARG A 313 37.42 -10.50 -2.46
C ARG A 313 36.77 -11.85 -2.25
N ASP A 314 37.17 -12.60 -1.24
CA ASP A 314 36.72 -13.97 -1.00
C ASP A 314 35.26 -14.02 -0.49
N ILE A 315 34.80 -12.97 0.19
CA ILE A 315 33.47 -12.95 0.85
C ILE A 315 32.56 -11.80 0.43
N MET A 316 33.06 -10.85 -0.37
CA MET A 316 32.26 -9.72 -0.81
C MET A 316 31.06 -10.15 -1.64
N TYR A 317 29.98 -9.38 -1.57
CA TYR A 317 28.83 -9.55 -2.42
C TYR A 317 29.06 -8.87 -3.78
N THR A 318 28.98 -9.63 -4.88
CA THR A 318 29.43 -9.21 -6.21
C THR A 318 28.31 -8.77 -7.17
N LYS A 319 27.01 -8.93 -6.82
CA LYS A 319 25.91 -8.46 -7.65
C LYS A 319 25.76 -6.94 -7.58
N ILE A 320 26.64 -6.23 -8.28
CA ILE A 320 26.79 -4.77 -8.25
C ILE A 320 25.45 -4.06 -8.52
N ALA A 321 24.64 -4.58 -9.45
CA ALA A 321 23.35 -3.98 -9.82
C ALA A 321 22.35 -3.84 -8.65
N ASP A 322 22.44 -4.69 -7.62
CA ASP A 322 21.47 -4.70 -6.52
C ASP A 322 21.69 -3.54 -5.52
N PHE A 323 22.88 -2.96 -5.47
CA PHE A 323 23.24 -1.96 -4.46
C PHE A 323 23.90 -0.69 -5.02
N THR A 324 23.83 -0.48 -6.33
CA THR A 324 24.38 0.71 -6.99
C THR A 324 23.28 1.57 -7.60
N ILE A 325 23.56 2.86 -7.73
CA ILE A 325 22.66 3.83 -8.37
C ILE A 325 23.47 4.90 -9.07
N SER A 326 22.88 5.52 -10.12
CA SER A 326 23.51 6.65 -10.81
C SER A 326 23.37 7.95 -10.01
N PRO A 327 24.35 8.87 -10.06
CA PRO A 327 24.23 10.20 -9.46
C PRO A 327 23.08 11.03 -10.05
N GLU A 328 22.67 10.73 -11.29
CA GLU A 328 21.55 11.40 -11.97
C GLU A 328 20.17 10.83 -11.62
N SER A 329 20.10 9.68 -10.94
CA SER A 329 18.86 9.10 -10.47
C SER A 329 18.19 9.98 -9.40
N GLY A 330 16.87 9.86 -9.28
CA GLY A 330 16.09 10.56 -8.25
C GLY A 330 16.20 9.90 -6.88
N ALA A 331 16.08 10.69 -5.81
CA ALA A 331 16.09 10.19 -4.43
C ALA A 331 14.96 9.17 -4.15
N LEU A 332 13.82 9.29 -4.85
CA LEU A 332 12.73 8.33 -4.77
C LEU A 332 13.13 6.96 -5.32
N GLU A 333 13.79 6.92 -6.48
CA GLU A 333 14.30 5.68 -7.09
C GLU A 333 15.29 4.98 -6.17
N ALA A 334 16.17 5.76 -5.51
CA ALA A 334 17.08 5.23 -4.51
C ALA A 334 16.34 4.60 -3.32
N LEU A 335 15.30 5.27 -2.81
CA LEU A 335 14.51 4.78 -1.69
C LEU A 335 13.77 3.48 -2.06
N ASP A 336 13.13 3.43 -3.22
CA ASP A 336 12.44 2.24 -3.73
C ASP A 336 13.42 1.07 -3.88
N LYS A 337 14.61 1.31 -4.45
CA LYS A 337 15.65 0.31 -4.59
C LYS A 337 16.18 -0.19 -3.23
N MET A 338 16.35 0.71 -2.25
CA MET A 338 16.74 0.33 -0.87
C MET A 338 15.69 -0.57 -0.22
N LEU A 339 14.40 -0.28 -0.44
CA LEU A 339 13.29 -1.08 0.10
C LEU A 339 13.17 -2.45 -0.57
N ASP A 340 13.30 -2.51 -1.89
CA ASP A 340 13.21 -3.76 -2.66
C ASP A 340 14.37 -4.71 -2.36
N THR A 341 15.57 -4.17 -2.20
CA THR A 341 16.78 -4.94 -1.88
C THR A 341 16.98 -5.16 -0.38
N GLN A 342 16.13 -4.58 0.48
CA GLN A 342 16.26 -4.57 1.94
C GLN A 342 17.63 -4.03 2.43
N ARG A 343 18.23 -3.13 1.68
CA ARG A 343 19.50 -2.49 1.97
C ARG A 343 19.28 -1.02 2.32
N GLY A 344 19.75 -0.60 3.48
CA GLY A 344 19.61 0.79 3.94
C GLY A 344 20.54 1.79 3.24
N ARG A 345 21.38 1.35 2.28
CA ARG A 345 22.38 2.16 1.57
C ARG A 345 22.60 1.67 0.15
N LEU A 346 22.94 2.61 -0.74
CA LEU A 346 23.36 2.32 -2.11
C LEU A 346 24.68 3.04 -2.38
N VAL A 347 25.53 2.42 -3.21
CA VAL A 347 26.76 3.01 -3.71
C VAL A 347 26.42 3.81 -4.97
N VAL A 348 26.90 5.04 -5.03
CA VAL A 348 26.70 5.88 -6.21
C VAL A 348 27.85 5.65 -7.17
N LEU A 349 27.54 5.18 -8.38
CA LEU A 349 28.52 4.91 -9.42
C LEU A 349 28.44 5.92 -10.55
N GLU A 350 29.58 6.48 -10.92
CA GLU A 350 29.76 7.30 -12.11
C GLU A 350 30.87 6.70 -12.98
N ASN A 351 30.54 6.29 -14.19
CA ASN A 351 31.48 5.67 -15.14
C ASN A 351 32.23 4.44 -14.58
N GLY A 352 31.56 3.61 -13.76
CA GLY A 352 32.14 2.43 -13.13
C GLY A 352 32.95 2.67 -11.84
N ARG A 353 33.19 3.94 -11.49
CA ARG A 353 33.91 4.35 -10.27
C ARG A 353 32.94 4.74 -9.17
N VAL A 354 33.36 4.54 -7.93
CA VAL A 354 32.59 4.95 -6.76
C VAL A 354 32.65 6.47 -6.58
N ALA A 355 31.53 7.16 -6.84
CA ALA A 355 31.40 8.59 -6.68
C ALA A 355 30.97 9.02 -5.27
N GLY A 356 30.19 8.15 -4.60
CA GLY A 356 29.67 8.44 -3.27
C GLY A 356 28.83 7.30 -2.71
N ILE A 357 28.20 7.56 -1.58
CA ILE A 357 27.22 6.67 -0.92
C ILE A 357 25.98 7.49 -0.60
N ILE A 358 24.82 6.86 -0.73
CA ILE A 358 23.54 7.41 -0.28
C ILE A 358 22.84 6.45 0.65
N SER A 359 22.37 6.93 1.80
CA SER A 359 21.60 6.13 2.75
C SER A 359 20.17 6.64 2.88
N GLN A 360 19.27 5.80 3.39
CA GLN A 360 17.92 6.20 3.74
C GLN A 360 17.91 7.38 4.72
N ARG A 361 18.90 7.45 5.64
CA ARG A 361 19.04 8.55 6.60
C ARG A 361 19.32 9.87 5.90
N ASP A 362 20.20 9.89 4.89
CA ASP A 362 20.56 11.10 4.16
C ASP A 362 19.35 11.65 3.39
N ILE A 363 18.56 10.78 2.75
CA ILE A 363 17.32 11.13 2.08
C ILE A 363 16.31 11.75 3.08
N MET A 364 16.13 11.13 4.24
CA MET A 364 15.20 11.61 5.27
C MET A 364 15.68 12.94 5.90
N GLN A 365 16.98 13.12 6.07
CA GLN A 365 17.57 14.37 6.58
C GLN A 365 17.36 15.52 5.58
N MET A 366 17.54 15.26 4.28
CA MET A 366 17.26 16.27 3.25
C MET A 366 15.78 16.65 3.22
N LEU A 367 14.86 15.69 3.35
CA LEU A 367 13.43 15.98 3.45
C LEU A 367 13.10 16.87 4.64
N LYS A 368 13.69 16.59 5.79
CA LYS A 368 13.50 17.41 6.99
C LYS A 368 13.99 18.82 6.78
N LEU A 369 15.20 19.00 6.22
CA LEU A 369 15.76 20.33 5.93
C LEU A 369 14.88 21.13 4.95
N LYS A 370 14.39 20.50 3.87
CA LYS A 370 13.47 21.16 2.93
C LYS A 370 12.15 21.56 3.59
N ALA A 371 11.60 20.72 4.45
CA ALA A 371 10.39 21.03 5.20
C ALA A 371 10.60 22.20 6.17
N ASP A 372 11.71 22.21 6.91
CA ASP A 372 12.05 23.26 7.88
C ASP A 372 12.33 24.61 7.20
N LEU A 373 12.90 24.59 5.99
CA LEU A 373 13.20 25.79 5.19
C LEU A 373 12.02 26.26 4.32
N GLY A 374 10.88 25.56 4.31
CA GLY A 374 9.71 25.92 3.51
C GLY A 374 9.94 25.88 1.99
N THR A 375 10.96 25.17 1.52
CA THR A 375 11.35 25.05 0.09
C THR A 375 10.77 23.79 -0.57
N SER A 376 9.58 23.37 -0.17
CA SER A 376 8.89 22.18 -0.72
C SER A 376 8.11 22.47 -2.01
#